data_8a9b47b21216a932e3a73ec6d1f3126c
#
_entry.id   8a9b47b21216a932e3a73ec6d1f3126c
#
_cell.length_a   1.000
_cell.length_b   1.000
_cell.length_c   1.000
_cell.angle_alpha   90.00
_cell.angle_beta   90.00
_cell.angle_gamma   90.00
#
_symmetry.space_group_name_H-M   'P 1'
#
loop_
_entity.id
_entity.type
_entity.pdbx_description
1 polymer ?
#
loop_
_entity_poly.entity_id
_entity_poly.type
_entity_poly.pdbx_seq_one_letter_code
_entity_poly.pdbx_strand_id
1 'polypeptide(L)'
;MGKWLLLVWGVLFLDCQVLGYLQEKTSLDELRNAGIPVESFQETGMEAEEARLYLRFWEDLEWFPLAGPEGAREEFYFENTWHARRNYNGERLHEGCDVFGSRDISGYYPVVSMTDGLVEQVGWLPLGGWRIGIRSPGGGYFYYAHLDSYSRSFQAGEKIKAGEVLGFLGDSGYGEEGTTGMFAPHLHLGIYVETEMQKEHALNPYPVLQFLQERQKNFFY
;
A
#
# COMPACT_ATOMS: atom_id res chain seq x y z
N MET A 1 -26.16 -42.81 24.36
CA MET A 1 -25.18 -42.40 23.33
C MET A 1 -25.11 -40.91 23.09
N GLY A 2 -26.20 -40.12 23.22
CA GLY A 2 -26.21 -38.70 22.88
C GLY A 2 -25.41 -37.73 23.80
N LYS A 3 -25.25 -38.00 25.08
CA LYS A 3 -24.55 -37.10 25.99
C LYS A 3 -23.02 -37.06 25.84
N TRP A 4 -22.43 -38.13 25.38
CA TRP A 4 -20.98 -38.20 25.14
C TRP A 4 -20.56 -37.49 23.84
N LEU A 5 -21.41 -37.53 22.83
CA LEU A 5 -21.18 -36.80 21.57
C LEU A 5 -21.17 -35.28 21.80
N LEU A 6 -22.10 -34.74 22.60
CA LEU A 6 -22.16 -33.31 22.89
C LEU A 6 -20.94 -32.82 23.71
N LEU A 7 -20.41 -33.65 24.62
CA LEU A 7 -19.20 -33.33 25.37
C LEU A 7 -17.94 -33.30 24.47
N VAL A 8 -17.82 -34.25 23.56
CA VAL A 8 -16.67 -34.31 22.62
C VAL A 8 -16.71 -33.11 21.66
N TRP A 9 -17.87 -32.73 21.14
CA TRP A 9 -18.02 -31.55 20.28
C TRP A 9 -17.74 -30.25 21.04
N GLY A 10 -18.18 -30.14 22.29
CA GLY A 10 -17.90 -28.98 23.13
C GLY A 10 -16.42 -28.79 23.43
N VAL A 11 -15.69 -29.89 23.70
CA VAL A 11 -14.23 -29.83 23.95
C VAL A 11 -13.48 -29.49 22.68
N LEU A 12 -13.80 -30.12 21.53
CA LEU A 12 -13.20 -29.80 20.24
C LEU A 12 -13.43 -28.34 19.82
N PHE A 13 -14.62 -27.80 20.06
CA PHE A 13 -14.94 -26.40 19.76
C PHE A 13 -14.16 -25.44 20.66
N LEU A 14 -14.02 -25.75 21.96
CA LEU A 14 -13.21 -24.96 22.88
C LEU A 14 -11.73 -24.99 22.49
N ASP A 15 -11.20 -26.17 22.14
CA ASP A 15 -9.81 -26.32 21.69
C ASP A 15 -9.52 -25.52 20.41
N CYS A 16 -10.45 -25.50 19.44
CA CYS A 16 -10.31 -24.69 18.23
C CYS A 16 -10.33 -23.19 18.54
N GLN A 17 -11.18 -22.73 19.46
CA GLN A 17 -11.21 -21.31 19.85
C GLN A 17 -9.95 -20.90 20.63
N VAL A 18 -9.44 -21.77 21.53
CA VAL A 18 -8.20 -21.51 22.27
C VAL A 18 -7.01 -21.51 21.35
N LEU A 19 -6.92 -22.44 20.40
CA LEU A 19 -5.85 -22.49 19.39
C LEU A 19 -5.90 -21.26 18.50
N GLY A 20 -7.08 -20.83 18.01
CA GLY A 20 -7.25 -19.61 17.24
C GLY A 20 -6.80 -18.36 18.03
N TYR A 21 -7.20 -18.25 19.28
CA TYR A 21 -6.77 -17.14 20.15
C TYR A 21 -5.26 -17.13 20.39
N LEU A 22 -4.64 -18.28 20.63
CA LEU A 22 -3.19 -18.40 20.83
C LEU A 22 -2.42 -18.05 19.54
N GLN A 23 -2.92 -18.47 18.39
CA GLN A 23 -2.32 -18.17 17.09
C GLN A 23 -2.41 -16.68 16.76
N GLU A 24 -3.55 -16.04 17.00
CA GLU A 24 -3.75 -14.62 16.85
C GLU A 24 -2.82 -13.82 17.77
N LYS A 25 -2.74 -14.17 19.05
CA LYS A 25 -1.85 -13.53 20.02
C LYS A 25 -0.38 -13.62 19.60
N THR A 26 0.07 -14.80 19.16
CA THR A 26 1.45 -15.01 18.68
C THR A 26 1.74 -14.12 17.47
N SER A 27 0.80 -13.98 16.53
CA SER A 27 0.93 -13.13 15.35
C SER A 27 1.06 -11.65 15.71
N LEU A 28 0.26 -11.16 16.64
CA LEU A 28 0.34 -9.77 17.12
C LEU A 28 1.66 -9.49 17.85
N ASP A 29 2.17 -10.44 18.62
CA ASP A 29 3.46 -10.30 19.30
C ASP A 29 4.62 -10.28 18.29
N GLU A 30 4.57 -11.08 17.22
CA GLU A 30 5.55 -11.03 16.12
C GLU A 30 5.56 -9.66 15.44
N LEU A 31 4.39 -9.09 15.14
CA LEU A 31 4.26 -7.76 14.56
C LEU A 31 4.84 -6.67 15.48
N ARG A 32 4.52 -6.70 16.78
CA ARG A 32 5.07 -5.77 17.76
C ARG A 32 6.59 -5.87 17.88
N ASN A 33 7.14 -7.09 17.88
CA ASN A 33 8.58 -7.32 17.95
C ASN A 33 9.30 -6.80 16.69
N ALA A 34 8.64 -6.79 15.54
CA ALA A 34 9.14 -6.19 14.31
C ALA A 34 8.94 -4.67 14.26
N GLY A 35 8.45 -4.03 15.33
CA GLY A 35 8.20 -2.58 15.38
C GLY A 35 6.99 -2.13 14.56
N ILE A 36 6.10 -3.06 14.20
CA ILE A 36 4.90 -2.75 13.45
C ILE A 36 3.84 -2.19 14.40
N PRO A 37 3.20 -1.04 14.09
CA PRO A 37 2.15 -0.45 14.93
C PRO A 37 0.87 -1.29 14.81
N VAL A 38 0.73 -2.26 15.71
CA VAL A 38 -0.40 -3.22 15.70
C VAL A 38 -1.76 -2.52 15.77
N GLU A 39 -1.81 -1.38 16.43
CA GLU A 39 -3.02 -0.56 16.58
C GLU A 39 -3.58 -0.14 15.20
N SER A 40 -2.71 0.25 14.28
CA SER A 40 -3.12 0.64 12.90
C SER A 40 -3.77 -0.52 12.13
N PHE A 41 -3.31 -1.75 12.38
CA PHE A 41 -3.91 -2.94 11.77
C PHE A 41 -5.25 -3.31 12.41
N GLN A 42 -5.38 -3.16 13.73
CA GLN A 42 -6.64 -3.41 14.44
C GLN A 42 -7.74 -2.42 14.02
N GLU A 43 -7.39 -1.15 13.79
CA GLU A 43 -8.31 -0.13 13.28
C GLU A 43 -8.87 -0.46 11.89
N THR A 44 -8.09 -1.20 11.06
CA THR A 44 -8.54 -1.64 9.73
C THR A 44 -9.40 -2.89 9.76
N GLY A 45 -9.55 -3.56 10.92
CA GLY A 45 -10.24 -4.84 11.04
C GLY A 45 -9.51 -6.01 10.36
N MET A 46 -8.21 -5.86 10.10
CA MET A 46 -7.38 -6.85 9.44
C MET A 46 -7.13 -8.05 10.35
N GLU A 47 -7.19 -9.25 9.79
CA GLU A 47 -6.86 -10.48 10.51
C GLU A 47 -5.33 -10.60 10.73
N ALA A 48 -4.93 -11.22 11.84
CA ALA A 48 -3.53 -11.34 12.20
C ALA A 48 -2.69 -12.13 11.16
N GLU A 49 -3.31 -13.07 10.46
CA GLU A 49 -2.66 -13.84 9.39
C GLU A 49 -2.33 -12.97 8.18
N GLU A 50 -3.24 -12.09 7.77
CA GLU A 50 -3.01 -11.13 6.71
C GLU A 50 -1.93 -10.11 7.11
N ALA A 51 -1.97 -9.64 8.36
CA ALA A 51 -0.97 -8.72 8.90
C ALA A 51 0.46 -9.27 8.84
N ARG A 52 0.66 -10.59 8.91
CA ARG A 52 1.98 -11.24 8.75
C ARG A 52 2.60 -11.03 7.37
N LEU A 53 1.80 -10.81 6.34
CA LEU A 53 2.31 -10.58 4.99
C LEU A 53 3.13 -9.28 4.92
N TYR A 54 2.82 -8.30 5.78
CA TYR A 54 3.57 -7.05 5.87
C TYR A 54 4.97 -7.24 6.46
N LEU A 55 5.21 -8.25 7.31
CA LEU A 55 6.53 -8.56 7.86
C LEU A 55 7.59 -8.78 6.76
N ARG A 56 7.17 -9.24 5.59
CA ARG A 56 8.07 -9.55 4.47
C ARG A 56 8.82 -8.32 3.97
N PHE A 57 8.19 -7.14 3.98
CA PHE A 57 8.76 -5.91 3.42
C PHE A 57 8.78 -4.74 4.42
N TRP A 58 8.39 -4.96 5.67
CA TRP A 58 8.29 -3.87 6.64
C TRP A 58 9.61 -3.16 6.90
N GLU A 59 10.69 -3.91 6.95
CA GLU A 59 12.04 -3.36 7.15
C GLU A 59 12.57 -2.61 5.92
N ASP A 60 11.97 -2.81 4.74
CA ASP A 60 12.32 -2.08 3.52
C ASP A 60 11.77 -0.65 3.51
N LEU A 61 10.78 -0.34 4.36
CA LEU A 61 10.04 0.92 4.37
C LEU A 61 10.89 2.06 4.95
N GLU A 62 11.18 3.07 4.13
CA GLU A 62 11.99 4.21 4.55
C GLU A 62 11.24 5.54 4.50
N TRP A 63 10.52 5.83 3.41
CA TRP A 63 9.97 7.14 3.14
C TRP A 63 8.47 7.11 2.84
N PHE A 64 7.77 8.18 3.26
CA PHE A 64 6.41 8.46 2.78
C PHE A 64 6.44 8.71 1.26
N PRO A 65 5.42 8.27 0.48
CA PRO A 65 5.49 8.26 -0.98
C PRO A 65 5.45 9.64 -1.65
N LEU A 66 5.14 10.70 -0.92
CA LEU A 66 5.15 12.07 -1.42
C LEU A 66 6.20 12.92 -0.71
N ALA A 67 6.87 13.79 -1.47
CA ALA A 67 7.82 14.74 -0.93
C ALA A 67 7.23 16.15 -0.89
N GLY A 68 7.54 16.88 0.18
CA GLY A 68 7.15 18.28 0.37
C GLY A 68 8.27 19.26 0.03
N PRO A 69 7.98 20.58 0.02
CA PRO A 69 8.98 21.62 -0.21
C PRO A 69 10.00 21.66 0.93
N GLU A 70 11.24 22.07 0.60
CA GLU A 70 12.28 22.21 1.59
C GLU A 70 11.94 23.26 2.66
N GLY A 71 12.25 22.95 3.92
CA GLY A 71 12.07 23.84 5.06
C GLY A 71 10.66 23.93 5.61
N ALA A 72 9.70 23.21 5.01
CA ALA A 72 8.33 23.09 5.52
C ALA A 72 7.90 21.63 5.49
N ARG A 73 7.17 21.21 6.52
CA ARG A 73 6.46 19.94 6.48
C ARG A 73 5.16 20.16 5.70
N GLU A 74 4.95 19.38 4.65
CA GLU A 74 3.71 19.41 3.89
C GLU A 74 2.66 18.53 4.55
N GLU A 75 1.40 18.97 4.54
CA GLU A 75 0.28 18.16 4.98
C GLU A 75 -0.24 17.36 3.79
N PHE A 76 -0.14 16.03 3.89
CA PHE A 76 -0.73 15.09 2.95
C PHE A 76 -1.94 14.42 3.61
N TYR A 77 -3.01 14.26 2.84
CA TYR A 77 -4.28 13.73 3.31
C TYR A 77 -4.54 12.37 2.71
N PHE A 78 -4.91 11.42 3.54
CA PHE A 78 -5.33 10.09 3.12
C PHE A 78 -6.29 9.50 4.14
N GLU A 79 -7.24 8.71 3.65
CA GLU A 79 -8.20 8.00 4.46
C GLU A 79 -8.15 6.51 4.11
N ASN A 80 -8.62 5.66 5.01
CA ASN A 80 -8.74 4.24 4.73
C ASN A 80 -9.89 3.98 3.75
N THR A 81 -9.58 4.07 2.46
CA THR A 81 -10.53 3.80 1.36
C THR A 81 -10.41 2.37 0.82
N TRP A 82 -9.72 1.49 1.55
CA TRP A 82 -9.57 0.07 1.20
C TRP A 82 -10.93 -0.60 1.00
N HIS A 83 -11.07 -1.30 -0.12
CA HIS A 83 -12.31 -1.97 -0.54
C HIS A 83 -13.54 -1.03 -0.68
N ALA A 84 -13.35 0.28 -0.73
CA ALA A 84 -14.42 1.19 -1.12
C ALA A 84 -14.88 0.86 -2.56
N ARG A 85 -16.19 0.89 -2.79
CA ARG A 85 -16.75 0.61 -4.13
C ARG A 85 -16.35 1.67 -5.12
N ARG A 86 -15.87 1.24 -6.28
CA ARG A 86 -15.57 2.07 -7.45
C ARG A 86 -16.46 1.62 -8.60
N ASN A 87 -17.02 2.54 -9.35
CA ASN A 87 -18.00 2.28 -10.41
C ASN A 87 -17.54 2.71 -11.82
N TYR A 88 -16.34 3.30 -11.96
CA TYR A 88 -15.83 3.65 -13.28
C TYR A 88 -15.47 2.37 -14.05
N ASN A 89 -16.06 2.24 -15.27
CA ASN A 89 -15.85 1.10 -16.17
C ASN A 89 -16.16 -0.28 -15.56
N GLY A 90 -17.19 -0.34 -14.70
CA GLY A 90 -17.65 -1.54 -13.98
C GLY A 90 -17.47 -1.45 -12.48
N GLU A 91 -18.16 -2.31 -11.74
CA GLU A 91 -18.03 -2.39 -10.30
C GLU A 91 -16.71 -3.08 -9.92
N ARG A 92 -15.94 -2.45 -9.05
CA ARG A 92 -14.71 -3.02 -8.46
C ARG A 92 -14.51 -2.51 -7.05
N LEU A 93 -13.69 -3.20 -6.29
CA LEU A 93 -13.21 -2.73 -4.99
C LEU A 93 -11.92 -1.92 -5.19
N HIS A 94 -11.70 -0.95 -4.32
CA HIS A 94 -10.49 -0.15 -4.30
C HIS A 94 -9.36 -0.94 -3.62
N GLU A 95 -8.41 -1.45 -4.40
CA GLU A 95 -7.22 -2.15 -3.91
C GLU A 95 -6.04 -1.18 -3.80
N GLY A 96 -6.18 -0.20 -2.89
CA GLY A 96 -5.20 0.84 -2.69
C GLY A 96 -5.63 1.88 -1.67
N CYS A 97 -4.82 2.94 -1.57
CA CYS A 97 -5.13 4.13 -0.80
C CYS A 97 -4.77 5.36 -1.63
N ASP A 98 -5.69 6.33 -1.68
CA ASP A 98 -5.50 7.58 -2.40
C ASP A 98 -4.89 8.63 -1.46
N VAL A 99 -3.76 9.24 -1.88
CA VAL A 99 -3.02 10.24 -1.10
C VAL A 99 -3.04 11.57 -1.84
N PHE A 100 -3.54 12.60 -1.17
CA PHE A 100 -3.71 13.95 -1.71
C PHE A 100 -2.70 14.92 -1.09
N GLY A 101 -2.26 15.90 -1.88
CA GLY A 101 -1.52 17.05 -1.37
C GLY A 101 -2.46 18.18 -0.94
N SER A 102 -1.94 19.16 -0.20
CA SER A 102 -2.69 20.37 0.18
C SER A 102 -3.00 21.28 -1.02
N ARG A 103 -2.26 21.13 -2.13
CA ARG A 103 -2.46 21.83 -3.40
C ARG A 103 -3.03 20.88 -4.43
N ASP A 104 -4.16 21.25 -4.99
CA ASP A 104 -4.85 20.54 -6.07
C ASP A 104 -4.23 20.89 -7.43
N ILE A 105 -2.93 20.56 -7.60
CA ILE A 105 -2.15 20.89 -8.80
C ILE A 105 -1.40 19.64 -9.28
N SER A 106 -1.77 19.17 -10.48
CA SER A 106 -1.05 18.10 -11.18
C SER A 106 0.39 18.52 -11.47
N GLY A 107 1.35 17.60 -11.28
CA GLY A 107 2.77 17.87 -11.50
C GLY A 107 3.48 18.61 -10.35
N TYR A 108 2.78 18.96 -9.25
CA TYR A 108 3.41 19.74 -8.18
C TYR A 108 4.20 18.87 -7.20
N TYR A 109 3.64 17.81 -6.66
CA TYR A 109 4.30 17.00 -5.63
C TYR A 109 5.14 15.88 -6.22
N PRO A 110 6.44 15.78 -5.87
CA PRO A 110 7.24 14.62 -6.25
C PRO A 110 6.72 13.35 -5.58
N VAL A 111 6.60 12.30 -6.36
CA VAL A 111 6.36 10.92 -5.92
C VAL A 111 7.70 10.25 -5.77
N VAL A 112 8.01 9.72 -4.59
CA VAL A 112 9.29 9.07 -4.28
C VAL A 112 9.10 7.59 -3.97
N SER A 113 10.12 6.78 -4.25
CA SER A 113 10.12 5.39 -3.86
C SER A 113 10.11 5.25 -2.34
N MET A 114 9.18 4.47 -1.80
CA MET A 114 9.09 4.18 -0.36
C MET A 114 10.23 3.28 0.11
N THR A 115 10.82 2.51 -0.81
CA THR A 115 11.81 1.46 -0.53
C THR A 115 12.94 1.49 -1.54
N ASP A 116 14.07 0.88 -1.23
CA ASP A 116 14.99 0.36 -2.23
C ASP A 116 14.26 -0.69 -3.07
N GLY A 117 14.68 -0.93 -4.32
CA GLY A 117 14.07 -1.99 -5.12
C GLY A 117 14.46 -2.00 -6.57
N LEU A 118 13.64 -2.72 -7.35
CA LEU A 118 13.77 -2.82 -8.80
C LEU A 118 12.47 -2.32 -9.45
N VAL A 119 12.59 -1.55 -10.52
CA VAL A 119 11.45 -1.26 -11.39
C VAL A 119 10.94 -2.58 -11.97
N GLU A 120 9.72 -2.96 -11.63
CA GLU A 120 9.10 -4.16 -12.17
C GLU A 120 8.21 -3.83 -13.37
N GLN A 121 7.50 -2.72 -13.26
CA GLN A 121 6.55 -2.28 -14.27
C GLN A 121 6.60 -0.75 -14.42
N VAL A 122 6.49 -0.25 -15.65
CA VAL A 122 6.40 1.18 -15.97
C VAL A 122 5.54 1.38 -17.22
N GLY A 123 4.85 2.50 -17.34
CA GLY A 123 4.05 2.87 -18.52
C GLY A 123 2.58 3.11 -18.18
N TRP A 124 1.75 3.14 -19.20
CA TRP A 124 0.32 3.47 -19.12
C TRP A 124 -0.56 2.26 -18.81
N LEU A 125 -1.56 2.48 -17.98
CA LEU A 125 -2.72 1.58 -17.83
C LEU A 125 -4.01 2.39 -17.93
N PRO A 126 -5.08 1.87 -18.56
CA PRO A 126 -6.32 2.64 -18.76
C PRO A 126 -6.95 3.17 -17.48
N LEU A 127 -6.88 2.44 -16.37
CA LEU A 127 -7.38 2.90 -15.07
C LEU A 127 -6.34 3.71 -14.29
N GLY A 128 -5.11 3.23 -14.23
CA GLY A 128 -4.04 3.81 -13.40
C GLY A 128 -3.29 4.98 -14.03
N GLY A 129 -3.51 5.26 -15.32
CA GLY A 129 -2.75 6.29 -16.03
C GLY A 129 -1.26 5.96 -16.14
N TRP A 130 -0.40 6.96 -16.09
CA TRP A 130 1.03 6.77 -15.95
C TRP A 130 1.33 6.17 -14.58
N ARG A 131 1.99 5.04 -14.57
CA ARG A 131 2.29 4.30 -13.34
C ARG A 131 3.68 3.69 -13.36
N ILE A 132 4.25 3.50 -12.17
CA ILE A 132 5.48 2.76 -11.96
C ILE A 132 5.32 1.83 -10.75
N GLY A 133 5.86 0.63 -10.84
CA GLY A 133 5.83 -0.35 -9.76
C GLY A 133 7.24 -0.76 -9.37
N ILE A 134 7.52 -0.73 -8.07
CA ILE A 134 8.82 -1.06 -7.49
C ILE A 134 8.67 -2.32 -6.64
N ARG A 135 9.50 -3.34 -6.94
CA ARG A 135 9.62 -4.55 -6.13
C ARG A 135 10.73 -4.36 -5.10
N SER A 136 10.38 -4.36 -3.81
CA SER A 136 11.33 -4.24 -2.72
C SER A 136 12.13 -5.53 -2.48
N PRO A 137 13.25 -5.49 -1.76
CA PRO A 137 14.04 -6.68 -1.43
C PRO A 137 13.26 -7.75 -0.68
N GLY A 138 12.36 -7.37 0.22
CA GLY A 138 11.48 -8.27 0.97
C GLY A 138 10.29 -8.81 0.18
N GLY A 139 10.12 -8.38 -1.09
CA GLY A 139 9.11 -8.88 -2.01
C GLY A 139 7.79 -8.10 -2.03
N GLY A 140 7.69 -6.98 -1.33
CA GLY A 140 6.58 -6.03 -1.48
C GLY A 140 6.62 -5.37 -2.86
N TYR A 141 5.49 -5.35 -3.57
CA TYR A 141 5.34 -4.60 -4.82
C TYR A 141 4.55 -3.33 -4.55
N PHE A 142 5.22 -2.19 -4.71
CA PHE A 142 4.67 -0.86 -4.47
C PHE A 142 4.28 -0.24 -5.80
N TYR A 143 2.99 0.01 -5.98
CA TYR A 143 2.38 0.53 -7.20
C TYR A 143 2.01 1.99 -7.00
N TYR A 144 2.64 2.86 -7.80
CA TYR A 144 2.42 4.31 -7.80
C TYR A 144 1.71 4.69 -9.10
N ALA A 145 0.48 5.18 -9.03
CA ALA A 145 -0.35 5.46 -10.19
C ALA A 145 -0.91 6.88 -10.21
N HIS A 146 -1.55 7.24 -11.31
CA HIS A 146 -2.06 8.57 -11.63
C HIS A 146 -0.97 9.65 -11.73
N LEU A 147 0.27 9.24 -12.08
CA LEU A 147 1.35 10.21 -12.23
C LEU A 147 1.04 11.22 -13.35
N ASP A 148 1.42 12.49 -13.15
CA ASP A 148 1.45 13.50 -14.19
C ASP A 148 2.53 13.18 -15.22
N SER A 149 3.73 12.90 -14.71
CA SER A 149 4.90 12.63 -15.52
C SER A 149 5.93 11.82 -14.72
N TYR A 150 6.85 11.16 -15.42
CA TYR A 150 8.03 10.56 -14.79
C TYR A 150 9.13 11.61 -14.61
N SER A 151 9.93 11.48 -13.54
CA SER A 151 11.12 12.35 -13.32
C SER A 151 12.20 12.14 -14.39
N ARG A 152 12.26 10.96 -14.96
CA ARG A 152 13.15 10.53 -16.05
C ARG A 152 12.60 9.27 -16.71
N SER A 153 13.27 8.78 -17.74
CA SER A 153 12.94 7.47 -18.29
C SER A 153 13.37 6.34 -17.35
N PHE A 154 12.50 5.36 -17.15
CA PHE A 154 12.75 4.15 -16.37
C PHE A 154 12.61 2.91 -17.24
N GLN A 155 13.31 1.84 -16.86
CA GLN A 155 13.23 0.54 -17.51
C GLN A 155 13.04 -0.57 -16.48
N ALA A 156 12.27 -1.61 -16.84
CA ALA A 156 12.11 -2.79 -15.99
C ALA A 156 13.48 -3.43 -15.69
N GLY A 157 13.70 -3.83 -14.43
CA GLY A 157 14.95 -4.35 -13.91
C GLY A 157 15.93 -3.29 -13.41
N GLU A 158 15.62 -2.00 -13.58
CA GLU A 158 16.45 -0.90 -13.09
C GLU A 158 16.39 -0.79 -11.56
N LYS A 159 17.53 -0.52 -10.93
CA LYS A 159 17.62 -0.33 -9.47
C LYS A 159 17.17 1.07 -9.08
N ILE A 160 16.32 1.14 -8.07
CA ILE A 160 15.82 2.36 -7.46
C ILE A 160 16.26 2.41 -6.00
N LYS A 161 16.58 3.62 -5.53
CA LYS A 161 16.86 3.87 -4.12
C LYS A 161 15.63 4.43 -3.41
N ALA A 162 15.46 4.08 -2.14
CA ALA A 162 14.46 4.70 -1.28
C ALA A 162 14.61 6.23 -1.28
N GLY A 163 13.50 6.93 -1.49
CA GLY A 163 13.47 8.38 -1.63
C GLY A 163 13.92 8.94 -2.97
N GLU A 164 14.23 8.09 -3.97
CA GLU A 164 14.45 8.53 -5.36
C GLU A 164 13.13 9.01 -5.98
N VAL A 165 13.16 10.14 -6.68
CA VAL A 165 11.97 10.69 -7.34
C VAL A 165 11.60 9.84 -8.55
N LEU A 166 10.43 9.24 -8.52
CA LEU A 166 9.87 8.42 -9.58
C LEU A 166 9.12 9.25 -10.62
N GLY A 167 8.44 10.28 -10.16
CA GLY A 167 7.61 11.15 -11.00
C GLY A 167 6.91 12.20 -10.16
N PHE A 168 5.84 12.73 -10.70
CA PHE A 168 5.05 13.77 -10.06
C PHE A 168 3.59 13.34 -9.93
N LEU A 169 2.97 13.66 -8.80
CA LEU A 169 1.57 13.41 -8.53
C LEU A 169 0.69 14.07 -9.58
N GLY A 170 -0.30 13.35 -10.09
CA GLY A 170 -1.16 13.86 -11.15
C GLY A 170 -2.57 13.33 -11.11
N ASP A 171 -3.22 13.36 -12.25
CA ASP A 171 -4.61 13.01 -12.48
C ASP A 171 -4.79 12.19 -13.77
N SER A 172 -3.72 11.51 -14.20
CA SER A 172 -3.72 10.70 -15.41
C SER A 172 -4.47 9.39 -15.22
N GLY A 173 -5.14 8.91 -16.26
CA GLY A 173 -5.88 7.65 -16.26
C GLY A 173 -7.36 7.81 -16.60
N TYR A 174 -8.10 6.74 -16.37
CA TYR A 174 -9.53 6.63 -16.70
C TYR A 174 -9.83 6.86 -18.18
N GLY A 175 -8.96 6.32 -19.05
CA GLY A 175 -9.11 6.41 -20.50
C GLY A 175 -7.93 5.90 -21.29
N GLU A 176 -7.86 6.30 -22.57
CA GLU A 176 -6.73 6.03 -23.45
C GLU A 176 -5.47 6.77 -22.97
N GLU A 177 -4.31 6.35 -23.47
CA GLU A 177 -3.03 6.94 -23.10
C GLU A 177 -3.03 8.47 -23.26
N GLY A 178 -2.65 9.17 -22.18
CA GLY A 178 -2.63 10.63 -22.11
C GLY A 178 -3.91 11.25 -21.55
N THR A 179 -4.95 10.47 -21.18
CA THR A 179 -6.16 11.02 -20.54
C THR A 179 -5.82 11.59 -19.16
N THR A 180 -6.23 12.83 -18.89
CA THR A 180 -6.08 13.57 -17.63
C THR A 180 -7.37 14.33 -17.28
N GLY A 181 -7.47 14.91 -16.08
CA GLY A 181 -8.57 15.80 -15.68
C GLY A 181 -9.89 15.11 -15.34
N MET A 182 -9.89 13.78 -15.20
CA MET A 182 -11.12 13.03 -14.86
C MET A 182 -11.43 13.02 -13.36
N PHE A 183 -10.47 13.39 -12.54
CA PHE A 183 -10.56 13.42 -11.06
C PHE A 183 -9.51 14.40 -10.50
N ALA A 184 -9.63 14.74 -9.22
CA ALA A 184 -8.65 15.59 -8.53
C ALA A 184 -7.27 14.93 -8.48
N PRO A 185 -6.15 15.65 -8.67
CA PRO A 185 -4.81 15.10 -8.58
C PRO A 185 -4.56 14.38 -7.25
N HIS A 186 -4.12 13.14 -7.34
CA HIS A 186 -3.75 12.31 -6.19
C HIS A 186 -2.80 11.18 -6.59
N LEU A 187 -2.10 10.63 -5.62
CA LEU A 187 -1.36 9.40 -5.79
C LEU A 187 -2.25 8.23 -5.38
N HIS A 188 -2.56 7.32 -6.30
CA HIS A 188 -3.08 6.02 -5.93
C HIS A 188 -1.90 5.10 -5.60
N LEU A 189 -1.80 4.69 -4.33
CA LEU A 189 -0.81 3.75 -3.84
C LEU A 189 -1.44 2.36 -3.68
N GLY A 190 -0.89 1.35 -4.35
CA GLY A 190 -1.19 -0.06 -4.15
C GLY A 190 0.00 -0.78 -3.53
N ILE A 191 -0.24 -1.78 -2.70
CA ILE A 191 0.79 -2.67 -2.16
C ILE A 191 0.35 -4.12 -2.41
N TYR A 192 1.24 -4.91 -3.00
CA TYR A 192 0.96 -6.31 -3.32
C TYR A 192 2.11 -7.21 -2.88
N VAL A 193 1.79 -8.45 -2.58
CA VAL A 193 2.78 -9.50 -2.29
C VAL A 193 2.42 -10.77 -3.07
N GLU A 194 3.42 -11.56 -3.41
CA GLU A 194 3.20 -12.88 -3.97
C GLU A 194 2.86 -13.87 -2.83
N THR A 195 1.81 -14.66 -3.00
CA THR A 195 1.42 -15.76 -2.13
C THR A 195 1.39 -17.07 -2.91
N GLU A 196 1.27 -18.20 -2.23
CA GLU A 196 1.12 -19.52 -2.89
C GLU A 196 -0.12 -19.59 -3.79
N MET A 197 -1.15 -18.81 -3.48
CA MET A 197 -2.43 -18.84 -4.19
C MET A 197 -2.58 -17.72 -5.23
N GLN A 198 -1.87 -16.61 -5.05
CA GLN A 198 -2.02 -15.42 -5.89
C GLN A 198 -0.65 -14.79 -6.17
N LYS A 199 -0.42 -14.47 -7.44
CA LYS A 199 0.80 -13.79 -7.87
C LYS A 199 0.86 -12.32 -7.40
N GLU A 200 -0.29 -11.70 -7.26
CA GLU A 200 -0.47 -10.32 -6.76
C GLU A 200 -1.62 -10.32 -5.75
N HIS A 201 -1.29 -10.56 -4.49
CA HIS A 201 -2.24 -10.44 -3.38
C HIS A 201 -2.18 -9.02 -2.85
N ALA A 202 -3.28 -8.27 -3.01
CA ALA A 202 -3.36 -6.88 -2.60
C ALA A 202 -3.42 -6.76 -1.07
N LEU A 203 -2.70 -5.79 -0.52
CA LEU A 203 -2.68 -5.43 0.90
C LEU A 203 -3.13 -3.98 1.09
N ASN A 204 -3.82 -3.69 2.19
CA ASN A 204 -4.25 -2.34 2.53
C ASN A 204 -3.04 -1.41 2.78
N PRO A 205 -2.80 -0.36 1.99
CA PRO A 205 -1.66 0.54 2.20
C PRO A 205 -1.80 1.46 3.42
N TYR A 206 -3.00 1.61 3.97
CA TYR A 206 -3.29 2.58 5.01
C TYR A 206 -2.38 2.46 6.27
N PRO A 207 -2.15 1.27 6.86
CA PRO A 207 -1.23 1.12 8.00
C PRO A 207 0.22 1.51 7.67
N VAL A 208 0.65 1.25 6.43
CA VAL A 208 1.99 1.63 5.96
C VAL A 208 2.11 3.15 5.83
N LEU A 209 1.10 3.81 5.27
CA LEU A 209 1.05 5.27 5.16
C LEU A 209 1.06 5.94 6.54
N GLN A 210 0.28 5.44 7.49
CA GLN A 210 0.29 5.93 8.88
C GLN A 210 1.69 5.80 9.51
N PHE A 211 2.36 4.67 9.33
CA PHE A 211 3.71 4.43 9.84
C PHE A 211 4.74 5.39 9.25
N LEU A 212 4.62 5.72 7.96
CA LEU A 212 5.57 6.57 7.24
C LEU A 212 5.19 8.06 7.26
N GLN A 213 4.05 8.44 7.79
CA GLN A 213 3.51 9.81 7.71
C GLN A 213 4.51 10.88 8.17
N GLU A 214 5.33 10.57 9.17
CA GLU A 214 6.36 11.49 9.68
C GLU A 214 7.68 11.43 8.89
N ARG A 215 7.86 10.48 7.98
CA ARG A 215 9.09 10.22 7.23
C ARG A 215 9.00 10.82 5.82
N GLN A 216 8.72 12.12 5.74
CA GLN A 216 8.63 12.83 4.46
C GLN A 216 10.01 13.25 3.98
N LYS A 217 10.26 13.10 2.68
CA LYS A 217 11.40 13.72 2.00
C LYS A 217 11.12 15.20 1.74
N ASN A 218 12.18 16.00 1.79
CA ASN A 218 12.14 17.37 1.30
C ASN A 218 12.60 17.42 -0.14
N PHE A 219 12.03 18.31 -0.93
CA PHE A 219 12.32 18.50 -2.33
C PHE A 219 12.57 19.98 -2.64
N PHE A 220 13.59 20.26 -3.44
CA PHE A 220 13.86 21.59 -3.97
C PHE A 220 13.09 21.77 -5.27
N TYR A 221 12.23 22.80 -5.36
CA TYR A 221 11.48 23.17 -6.54
C TYR A 221 12.28 24.14 -7.43
#